data_444aeeebcbac2aca47d6000054c86b76
#
_entry.id   444aeeebcbac2aca47d6000054c86b76
#
_cell.length_a   1.000
_cell.length_b   1.000
_cell.length_c   1.000
_cell.angle_alpha   90.00
_cell.angle_beta   90.00
_cell.angle_gamma   90.00
#
_symmetry.space_group_name_H-M   'P 1'
#
loop_
_entity.id
_entity.type
_entity.pdbx_description
1 polymer ?
#
loop_
_entity_poly.entity_id
_entity_poly.type
_entity_poly.pdbx_seq_one_letter_code
_entity_poly.pdbx_strand_id
1 'polypeptide(L)'
;MHLKAYIFCIMVSVSISAGFAHASEVTQSYKGLTLNANLDLAAGKTVTDGVMLITHAGLANRDMDLYVSLQKLLKEKGYSTLAINLSLGIENRHGMYDCQITHRHLYRDAADEIAVWVDWLKQQGSKSVILLGHSRGGSETALYAAEQDNSLLKSVILLAPDTRETNDSTVYQERYKKPLAPVLEKAQKLVKEGKGGMVLEHTDFLYCHDTTITADTFVSYYGPDPRLDTAYLISKIKKPTLVVIAGSDEVIVNNKKFALLADGKHLQIKVTDGADHFFRDLDADDADDAVDAVDAFLRVVDY
;
A
#
# COMPACT_ATOMS: atom_id res chain seq x y z
N MET A 1 -48.21 -56.54 -35.38
CA MET A 1 -48.17 -55.08 -35.22
C MET A 1 -47.04 -54.76 -34.17
N HIS A 2 -45.83 -54.39 -34.66
CA HIS A 2 -44.67 -54.10 -33.77
C HIS A 2 -44.54 -52.60 -33.62
N LEU A 3 -44.74 -52.11 -32.39
CA LEU A 3 -44.57 -50.70 -32.02
C LEU A 3 -43.08 -50.46 -31.68
N LYS A 4 -42.38 -49.66 -32.50
CA LYS A 4 -41.03 -49.25 -32.26
C LYS A 4 -41.08 -48.03 -31.38
N ALA A 5 -40.58 -48.15 -30.15
CA ALA A 5 -40.33 -46.98 -29.25
C ALA A 5 -39.05 -46.28 -29.64
N TYR A 6 -39.13 -45.00 -30.00
CA TYR A 6 -37.95 -44.10 -30.18
C TYR A 6 -37.64 -43.44 -28.83
N ILE A 7 -36.46 -43.75 -28.27
CA ILE A 7 -35.92 -43.05 -27.12
C ILE A 7 -35.25 -41.80 -27.63
N PHE A 8 -35.80 -40.64 -27.27
CA PHE A 8 -35.22 -39.32 -27.57
C PHE A 8 -34.28 -38.97 -26.44
N CYS A 9 -32.96 -39.02 -26.69
CA CYS A 9 -31.93 -38.62 -25.75
C CYS A 9 -31.76 -37.10 -25.81
N ILE A 10 -32.30 -36.36 -24.83
CA ILE A 10 -32.08 -34.91 -24.71
C ILE A 10 -30.71 -34.68 -24.08
N MET A 11 -29.74 -34.24 -24.88
CA MET A 11 -28.48 -33.72 -24.36
C MET A 11 -28.72 -32.32 -23.79
N VAL A 12 -28.68 -32.20 -22.48
CA VAL A 12 -28.64 -30.90 -21.79
C VAL A 12 -27.22 -30.39 -21.84
N SER A 13 -26.97 -29.43 -22.71
CA SER A 13 -25.70 -28.69 -22.74
C SER A 13 -25.67 -27.72 -21.56
N VAL A 14 -24.92 -28.05 -20.51
CA VAL A 14 -24.62 -27.09 -19.43
C VAL A 14 -23.55 -26.15 -19.93
N SER A 15 -23.94 -24.95 -20.34
CA SER A 15 -23.02 -23.86 -20.64
C SER A 15 -22.50 -23.32 -19.31
N ILE A 16 -21.26 -23.68 -18.93
CA ILE A 16 -20.57 -23.04 -17.82
C ILE A 16 -20.12 -21.67 -18.32
N SER A 17 -20.87 -20.63 -17.99
CA SER A 17 -20.44 -19.28 -18.19
C SER A 17 -19.30 -19.03 -17.20
N ALA A 18 -18.06 -18.97 -17.66
CA ALA A 18 -16.96 -18.43 -16.90
C ALA A 18 -17.24 -16.93 -16.72
N GLY A 19 -17.89 -16.58 -15.62
CA GLY A 19 -18.03 -15.19 -15.22
C GLY A 19 -16.63 -14.64 -14.93
N PHE A 20 -16.24 -13.59 -15.65
CA PHE A 20 -15.08 -12.77 -15.25
C PHE A 20 -15.40 -12.21 -13.86
N ALA A 21 -14.69 -12.68 -12.85
CA ALA A 21 -14.79 -12.07 -11.51
C ALA A 21 -14.30 -10.63 -11.62
N HIS A 22 -15.21 -9.68 -11.49
CA HIS A 22 -14.84 -8.27 -11.31
C HIS A 22 -14.32 -8.08 -9.89
N ALA A 23 -13.43 -7.09 -9.71
CA ALA A 23 -13.01 -6.67 -8.38
C ALA A 23 -14.25 -6.39 -7.50
N SER A 24 -14.26 -6.94 -6.29
CA SER A 24 -15.37 -6.79 -5.35
C SER A 24 -14.89 -6.04 -4.11
N GLU A 25 -15.70 -5.07 -3.67
CA GLU A 25 -15.45 -4.41 -2.41
C GLU A 25 -15.72 -5.39 -1.26
N VAL A 26 -14.77 -5.43 -0.30
CA VAL A 26 -14.87 -6.13 0.96
C VAL A 26 -14.64 -5.17 2.11
N THR A 27 -15.24 -5.44 3.28
CA THR A 27 -15.15 -4.54 4.43
C THR A 27 -14.72 -5.26 5.69
N GLN A 28 -14.08 -4.53 6.62
CA GLN A 28 -13.71 -4.98 7.96
C GLN A 28 -14.00 -3.89 8.98
N SER A 29 -14.42 -4.29 10.18
CA SER A 29 -14.58 -3.37 11.31
C SER A 29 -13.28 -3.27 12.10
N TYR A 30 -12.82 -2.06 12.40
CA TYR A 30 -11.63 -1.81 13.19
C TYR A 30 -11.73 -0.52 14.01
N LYS A 31 -11.57 -0.60 15.33
CA LYS A 31 -11.62 0.57 16.25
C LYS A 31 -12.84 1.50 16.03
N GLY A 32 -13.99 0.93 15.68
CA GLY A 32 -15.22 1.67 15.44
C GLY A 32 -15.34 2.27 14.04
N LEU A 33 -14.39 1.97 13.14
CA LEU A 33 -14.41 2.34 11.73
C LEU A 33 -14.70 1.11 10.86
N THR A 34 -15.32 1.32 9.73
CA THR A 34 -15.40 0.39 8.61
C THR A 34 -14.23 0.65 7.68
N LEU A 35 -13.32 -0.33 7.56
CA LEU A 35 -12.29 -0.38 6.54
C LEU A 35 -12.85 -1.02 5.28
N ASN A 36 -12.36 -0.61 4.11
CA ASN A 36 -12.77 -1.21 2.84
C ASN A 36 -11.56 -1.52 1.94
N ALA A 37 -11.70 -2.52 1.07
CA ALA A 37 -10.68 -2.94 0.11
C ALA A 37 -11.32 -3.50 -1.15
N ASN A 38 -10.60 -3.46 -2.28
CA ASN A 38 -10.98 -4.12 -3.52
C ASN A 38 -10.26 -5.47 -3.63
N LEU A 39 -11.01 -6.57 -3.56
CA LEU A 39 -10.50 -7.92 -3.83
C LEU A 39 -10.67 -8.25 -5.31
N ASP A 40 -9.57 -8.53 -6.00
CA ASP A 40 -9.57 -8.98 -7.39
C ASP A 40 -8.85 -10.32 -7.50
N LEU A 41 -9.60 -11.37 -7.84
CA LEU A 41 -9.08 -12.74 -7.94
C LEU A 41 -8.61 -13.03 -9.36
N ALA A 42 -7.43 -13.63 -9.48
CA ALA A 42 -6.93 -14.13 -10.75
C ALA A 42 -7.78 -15.30 -11.26
N ALA A 43 -7.78 -15.53 -12.56
CA ALA A 43 -8.61 -16.54 -13.20
C ALA A 43 -8.38 -17.94 -12.60
N GLY A 44 -9.46 -18.57 -12.14
CA GLY A 44 -9.44 -19.90 -11.54
C GLY A 44 -8.84 -19.99 -10.13
N LYS A 45 -8.48 -18.84 -9.52
CA LYS A 45 -7.96 -18.77 -8.16
C LYS A 45 -9.00 -18.30 -7.14
N THR A 46 -8.71 -18.60 -5.89
CA THR A 46 -9.46 -18.20 -4.71
C THR A 46 -8.51 -17.52 -3.74
N VAL A 47 -9.03 -16.92 -2.67
CA VAL A 47 -8.21 -16.34 -1.59
C VAL A 47 -7.22 -17.36 -1.00
N THR A 48 -7.59 -18.65 -0.99
CA THR A 48 -6.74 -19.72 -0.42
C THR A 48 -5.47 -19.98 -1.20
N ASP A 49 -5.38 -19.53 -2.45
CA ASP A 49 -4.21 -19.70 -3.33
C ASP A 49 -3.13 -18.62 -3.10
N GLY A 50 -3.39 -17.70 -2.16
CA GLY A 50 -2.50 -16.57 -1.85
C GLY A 50 -3.01 -15.26 -2.45
N VAL A 51 -2.70 -14.15 -1.77
CA VAL A 51 -3.14 -12.81 -2.15
C VAL A 51 -2.01 -11.79 -1.94
N MET A 52 -1.87 -10.88 -2.90
CA MET A 52 -1.02 -9.70 -2.76
C MET A 52 -1.85 -8.54 -2.20
N LEU A 53 -1.50 -8.07 -1.00
CA LEU A 53 -2.12 -6.92 -0.37
C LEU A 53 -1.41 -5.65 -0.85
N ILE A 54 -2.16 -4.72 -1.43
CA ILE A 54 -1.65 -3.46 -2.00
C ILE A 54 -2.04 -2.30 -1.09
N THR A 55 -1.04 -1.51 -0.64
CA THR A 55 -1.21 -0.31 0.17
C THR A 55 -0.90 0.93 -0.66
N HIS A 56 -1.87 1.85 -0.76
CA HIS A 56 -1.75 3.08 -1.54
C HIS A 56 -0.88 4.15 -0.87
N ALA A 57 -0.45 5.16 -1.65
CA ALA A 57 0.34 6.29 -1.16
C ALA A 57 -0.45 7.21 -0.20
N GLY A 58 0.23 7.80 0.74
CA GLY A 58 -0.15 8.90 1.63
C GLY A 58 -1.65 9.20 1.76
N LEU A 59 -2.07 10.36 1.25
CA LEU A 59 -3.49 10.79 1.29
C LEU A 59 -4.32 10.28 0.09
N ALA A 60 -3.77 9.33 -0.67
CA ALA A 60 -4.38 8.71 -1.84
C ALA A 60 -5.54 7.75 -1.48
N ASN A 61 -5.99 6.99 -2.45
CA ASN A 61 -6.99 5.93 -2.30
C ASN A 61 -6.70 4.79 -3.28
N ARG A 62 -7.31 3.63 -3.03
CA ARG A 62 -7.14 2.40 -3.81
C ARG A 62 -7.66 2.48 -5.26
N ASP A 63 -8.54 3.44 -5.56
CA ASP A 63 -9.19 3.57 -6.86
C ASP A 63 -8.45 4.55 -7.80
N MET A 64 -7.23 5.02 -7.41
CA MET A 64 -6.38 5.79 -8.32
C MET A 64 -5.86 4.91 -9.46
N ASP A 65 -5.65 5.52 -10.62
CA ASP A 65 -5.27 4.84 -11.87
C ASP A 65 -4.11 3.85 -11.69
N LEU A 66 -3.06 4.24 -10.95
CA LEU A 66 -1.93 3.35 -10.66
C LEU A 66 -2.39 2.03 -10.02
N TYR A 67 -3.22 2.08 -8.96
CA TYR A 67 -3.58 0.85 -8.22
C TYR A 67 -4.57 -0.01 -9.00
N VAL A 68 -5.44 0.62 -9.78
CA VAL A 68 -6.33 -0.07 -10.71
C VAL A 68 -5.52 -0.78 -11.80
N SER A 69 -4.53 -0.11 -12.37
CA SER A 69 -3.59 -0.68 -13.35
C SER A 69 -2.76 -1.82 -12.74
N LEU A 70 -2.19 -1.63 -11.56
CA LEU A 70 -1.45 -2.68 -10.84
C LEU A 70 -2.32 -3.92 -10.61
N GLN A 71 -3.56 -3.77 -10.13
CA GLN A 71 -4.47 -4.91 -9.93
C GLN A 71 -4.71 -5.65 -11.24
N LYS A 72 -4.99 -4.92 -12.33
CA LYS A 72 -5.22 -5.50 -13.66
C LYS A 72 -3.99 -6.27 -14.15
N LEU A 73 -2.82 -5.63 -14.19
CA LEU A 73 -1.59 -6.22 -14.71
C LEU A 73 -1.13 -7.44 -13.87
N LEU A 74 -1.19 -7.33 -12.53
CA LEU A 74 -0.90 -8.44 -11.63
C LEU A 74 -1.87 -9.62 -11.84
N LYS A 75 -3.14 -9.33 -12.06
CA LYS A 75 -4.15 -10.36 -12.40
C LYS A 75 -3.82 -11.08 -13.71
N GLU A 76 -3.35 -10.36 -14.72
CA GLU A 76 -2.90 -10.93 -16.00
C GLU A 76 -1.67 -11.84 -15.82
N LYS A 77 -0.79 -11.53 -14.85
CA LYS A 77 0.33 -12.40 -14.43
C LYS A 77 -0.13 -13.56 -13.52
N GLY A 78 -1.42 -13.63 -13.17
CA GLY A 78 -2.00 -14.69 -12.34
C GLY A 78 -1.94 -14.45 -10.82
N TYR A 79 -1.73 -13.23 -10.37
CA TYR A 79 -1.77 -12.87 -8.95
C TYR A 79 -3.15 -12.33 -8.55
N SER A 80 -3.73 -12.90 -7.48
CA SER A 80 -4.90 -12.31 -6.82
C SER A 80 -4.45 -11.17 -5.93
N THR A 81 -5.22 -10.08 -5.88
CA THR A 81 -4.85 -8.86 -5.18
C THR A 81 -5.95 -8.36 -4.24
N LEU A 82 -5.56 -7.72 -3.15
CA LEU A 82 -6.42 -7.00 -2.22
C LEU A 82 -5.88 -5.57 -2.09
N ALA A 83 -6.44 -4.61 -2.83
CA ALA A 83 -6.07 -3.21 -2.70
C ALA A 83 -6.85 -2.58 -1.54
N ILE A 84 -6.17 -2.33 -0.42
CA ILE A 84 -6.79 -1.75 0.78
C ILE A 84 -6.93 -0.24 0.64
N ASN A 85 -7.97 0.32 1.26
CA ASN A 85 -8.11 1.75 1.41
C ASN A 85 -7.84 2.12 2.88
N LEU A 86 -6.71 2.76 3.17
CA LEU A 86 -6.38 3.21 4.52
C LEU A 86 -7.46 4.20 4.98
N SER A 87 -7.97 4.01 6.19
CA SER A 87 -9.07 4.85 6.71
C SER A 87 -8.65 6.30 6.92
N LEU A 88 -7.39 6.53 7.30
CA LEU A 88 -6.90 7.83 7.75
C LEU A 88 -7.82 8.46 8.81
N GLY A 89 -8.41 7.61 9.68
CA GLY A 89 -9.34 8.00 10.73
C GLY A 89 -10.77 8.34 10.26
N ILE A 90 -11.12 8.03 9.02
CA ILE A 90 -12.45 8.31 8.42
C ILE A 90 -13.22 7.00 8.25
N GLU A 91 -14.49 7.01 8.73
CA GLU A 91 -15.43 5.91 8.57
C GLU A 91 -15.69 5.62 7.09
N ASN A 92 -15.47 4.38 6.69
CA ASN A 92 -15.71 3.87 5.33
C ASN A 92 -15.22 4.82 4.22
N ARG A 93 -13.97 5.29 4.34
CA ARG A 93 -13.39 6.29 3.45
C ARG A 93 -13.33 5.77 2.01
N HIS A 94 -13.78 6.60 1.07
CA HIS A 94 -13.60 6.45 -0.38
C HIS A 94 -12.99 7.73 -0.96
N GLY A 95 -12.24 7.60 -2.05
CA GLY A 95 -11.61 8.75 -2.71
C GLY A 95 -10.40 9.34 -1.96
N MET A 96 -9.89 10.45 -2.49
CA MET A 96 -8.77 11.19 -1.90
C MET A 96 -9.16 11.76 -0.54
N TYR A 97 -8.16 11.93 0.35
CA TYR A 97 -8.39 12.58 1.62
C TYR A 97 -8.73 14.07 1.41
N ASP A 98 -9.80 14.53 2.05
CA ASP A 98 -10.18 15.95 2.01
C ASP A 98 -9.37 16.74 3.06
N CYS A 99 -8.52 17.65 2.60
CA CYS A 99 -7.68 18.50 3.44
C CYS A 99 -8.47 19.42 4.40
N GLN A 100 -9.78 19.58 4.23
CA GLN A 100 -10.62 20.34 5.15
C GLN A 100 -11.01 19.54 6.40
N ILE A 101 -10.87 18.22 6.36
CA ILE A 101 -11.12 17.35 7.52
C ILE A 101 -9.95 17.45 8.48
N THR A 102 -10.21 17.58 9.78
CA THR A 102 -9.15 17.57 10.80
C THR A 102 -8.39 16.25 10.79
N HIS A 103 -7.08 16.31 10.55
CA HIS A 103 -6.21 15.14 10.59
C HIS A 103 -6.07 14.62 12.02
N ARG A 104 -6.48 13.37 12.26
CA ARG A 104 -6.42 12.69 13.57
C ARG A 104 -5.76 11.32 13.52
N HIS A 105 -5.39 10.85 12.32
CA HIS A 105 -4.72 9.58 12.12
C HIS A 105 -3.23 9.65 12.49
N LEU A 106 -2.70 8.56 12.97
CA LEU A 106 -1.29 8.42 13.28
C LEU A 106 -0.58 7.65 12.16
N TYR A 107 0.71 7.91 11.97
CA TYR A 107 1.53 7.18 10.99
C TYR A 107 1.43 5.65 11.17
N ARG A 108 1.35 5.20 12.42
CA ARG A 108 1.25 3.78 12.76
C ARG A 108 -0.10 3.16 12.40
N ASP A 109 -1.17 3.92 12.33
CA ASP A 109 -2.51 3.37 12.07
C ASP A 109 -2.55 2.58 10.77
N ALA A 110 -1.78 2.99 9.75
CA ALA A 110 -1.67 2.25 8.48
C ALA A 110 -1.11 0.83 8.69
N ALA A 111 -0.05 0.67 9.50
CA ALA A 111 0.51 -0.66 9.80
C ALA A 111 -0.49 -1.53 10.60
N ASP A 112 -1.26 -0.91 11.51
CA ASP A 112 -2.32 -1.60 12.25
C ASP A 112 -3.46 -2.04 11.30
N GLU A 113 -3.85 -1.22 10.33
CA GLU A 113 -4.87 -1.56 9.33
C GLU A 113 -4.40 -2.66 8.36
N ILE A 114 -3.11 -2.64 7.96
CA ILE A 114 -2.50 -3.75 7.20
C ILE A 114 -2.62 -5.05 8.01
N ALA A 115 -2.36 -5.01 9.33
CA ALA A 115 -2.52 -6.18 10.20
C ALA A 115 -3.96 -6.73 10.18
N VAL A 116 -4.96 -5.86 10.25
CA VAL A 116 -6.39 -6.26 10.17
C VAL A 116 -6.68 -7.00 8.87
N TRP A 117 -6.18 -6.49 7.74
CA TRP A 117 -6.41 -7.13 6.45
C TRP A 117 -5.63 -8.43 6.27
N VAL A 118 -4.41 -8.55 6.81
CA VAL A 118 -3.66 -9.81 6.83
C VAL A 118 -4.37 -10.85 7.69
N ASP A 119 -4.92 -10.46 8.84
CA ASP A 119 -5.71 -11.35 9.70
C ASP A 119 -7.03 -11.77 9.01
N TRP A 120 -7.67 -10.86 8.29
CA TRP A 120 -8.84 -11.20 7.48
C TRP A 120 -8.50 -12.23 6.39
N LEU A 121 -7.41 -12.02 5.64
CA LEU A 121 -6.95 -12.99 4.64
C LEU A 121 -6.67 -14.37 5.27
N LYS A 122 -6.08 -14.40 6.47
CA LYS A 122 -5.89 -15.64 7.24
C LYS A 122 -7.22 -16.32 7.57
N GLN A 123 -8.22 -15.56 8.01
CA GLN A 123 -9.56 -16.07 8.32
C GLN A 123 -10.28 -16.60 7.07
N GLN A 124 -10.02 -16.01 5.88
CA GLN A 124 -10.51 -16.52 4.59
C GLN A 124 -9.72 -17.75 4.09
N GLY A 125 -8.73 -18.21 4.86
CA GLY A 125 -7.95 -19.42 4.54
C GLY A 125 -6.79 -19.18 3.59
N SER A 126 -6.33 -17.94 3.40
CA SER A 126 -5.14 -17.65 2.59
C SER A 126 -3.92 -18.38 3.14
N LYS A 127 -3.17 -19.03 2.25
CA LYS A 127 -1.94 -19.77 2.61
C LYS A 127 -0.69 -18.88 2.55
N SER A 128 -0.78 -17.77 1.86
CA SER A 128 0.34 -16.84 1.67
C SER A 128 -0.18 -15.42 1.42
N VAL A 129 0.59 -14.45 1.88
CA VAL A 129 0.39 -13.02 1.65
C VAL A 129 1.69 -12.42 1.14
N ILE A 130 1.62 -11.68 0.05
CA ILE A 130 2.65 -10.75 -0.39
C ILE A 130 2.19 -9.35 0.01
N LEU A 131 3.09 -8.52 0.50
CA LEU A 131 2.78 -7.10 0.72
C LEU A 131 3.39 -6.28 -0.42
N LEU A 132 2.59 -5.38 -0.98
CA LEU A 132 3.04 -4.38 -1.93
C LEU A 132 2.59 -3.01 -1.43
N GLY A 133 3.53 -2.07 -1.26
CA GLY A 133 3.22 -0.71 -0.86
C GLY A 133 3.87 0.30 -1.79
N HIS A 134 3.16 1.39 -2.09
CA HIS A 134 3.64 2.47 -2.94
C HIS A 134 3.87 3.76 -2.13
N SER A 135 4.99 4.44 -2.39
CA SER A 135 5.29 5.74 -1.78
C SER A 135 5.26 5.66 -0.24
N ARG A 136 4.47 6.50 0.42
CA ARG A 136 4.23 6.41 1.87
C ARG A 136 3.61 5.07 2.28
N GLY A 137 2.68 4.52 1.50
CA GLY A 137 2.17 3.17 1.73
C GLY A 137 3.27 2.11 1.66
N GLY A 138 4.35 2.37 0.92
CA GLY A 138 5.57 1.54 0.93
C GLY A 138 6.28 1.56 2.27
N SER A 139 6.51 2.76 2.85
CA SER A 139 7.12 2.85 4.18
C SER A 139 6.23 2.31 5.31
N GLU A 140 4.92 2.49 5.22
CA GLU A 140 3.94 1.93 6.16
C GLU A 140 3.86 0.40 6.06
N THR A 141 3.96 -0.15 4.84
CA THR A 141 4.11 -1.59 4.57
C THR A 141 5.42 -2.13 5.16
N ALA A 142 6.51 -1.39 4.99
CA ALA A 142 7.80 -1.75 5.57
C ALA A 142 7.76 -1.73 7.11
N LEU A 143 7.04 -0.76 7.72
CA LEU A 143 6.82 -0.71 9.16
C LEU A 143 6.11 -1.97 9.67
N TYR A 144 5.01 -2.36 9.04
CA TYR A 144 4.32 -3.60 9.39
C TYR A 144 5.25 -4.81 9.25
N ALA A 145 5.92 -4.97 8.12
CA ALA A 145 6.78 -6.13 7.86
C ALA A 145 8.01 -6.21 8.78
N ALA A 146 8.55 -5.07 9.22
CA ALA A 146 9.68 -5.00 10.15
C ALA A 146 9.29 -5.39 11.59
N GLU A 147 8.05 -5.10 11.99
CA GLU A 147 7.58 -5.33 13.36
C GLU A 147 6.83 -6.67 13.53
N GLN A 148 6.34 -7.27 12.44
CA GLN A 148 5.51 -8.48 12.49
C GLN A 148 6.22 -9.70 11.90
N ASP A 149 6.46 -10.72 12.73
CA ASP A 149 6.93 -12.02 12.27
C ASP A 149 5.72 -12.93 11.94
N ASN A 150 5.11 -12.67 10.79
CA ASN A 150 3.92 -13.39 10.35
C ASN A 150 4.31 -14.50 9.35
N SER A 151 3.96 -15.76 9.67
CA SER A 151 4.27 -16.91 8.82
C SER A 151 3.56 -16.91 7.47
N LEU A 152 2.42 -16.21 7.35
CA LEU A 152 1.72 -16.03 6.07
C LEU A 152 2.50 -15.12 5.12
N LEU A 153 3.26 -14.16 5.66
CA LEU A 153 4.02 -13.22 4.86
C LEU A 153 5.18 -13.93 4.15
N LYS A 154 5.18 -13.89 2.82
CA LYS A 154 6.18 -14.51 1.97
C LYS A 154 7.24 -13.53 1.49
N SER A 155 6.82 -12.36 1.03
CA SER A 155 7.70 -11.32 0.51
C SER A 155 7.10 -9.93 0.65
N VAL A 156 7.95 -8.92 0.50
CA VAL A 156 7.59 -7.50 0.59
C VAL A 156 8.07 -6.78 -0.66
N ILE A 157 7.20 -5.97 -1.24
CA ILE A 157 7.47 -5.18 -2.45
C ILE A 157 7.19 -3.72 -2.13
N LEU A 158 8.17 -2.87 -2.38
CA LEU A 158 8.11 -1.44 -2.09
C LEU A 158 8.32 -0.67 -3.39
N LEU A 159 7.26 -0.08 -3.93
CA LEU A 159 7.30 0.74 -5.14
C LEU A 159 7.55 2.20 -4.75
N ALA A 160 8.63 2.79 -5.24
CA ALA A 160 9.01 4.18 -4.93
C ALA A 160 8.77 4.56 -3.46
N PRO A 161 9.27 3.77 -2.47
CA PRO A 161 8.92 3.97 -1.07
C PRO A 161 9.45 5.30 -0.55
N ASP A 162 8.70 5.91 0.37
CA ASP A 162 9.06 7.16 1.02
C ASP A 162 10.40 7.04 1.78
N THR A 163 11.14 8.11 1.85
CA THR A 163 12.38 8.21 2.65
C THR A 163 12.20 9.18 3.80
N ARG A 164 13.07 9.10 4.81
CA ARG A 164 13.03 10.09 5.90
C ARG A 164 13.22 11.50 5.38
N GLU A 165 14.10 11.69 4.40
CA GLU A 165 14.44 12.99 3.82
C GLU A 165 13.24 13.62 3.09
N THR A 166 12.34 12.84 2.52
CA THR A 166 11.10 13.36 1.87
C THR A 166 10.20 14.14 2.84
N ASN A 167 10.35 13.90 4.16
CA ASN A 167 9.55 14.53 5.22
C ASN A 167 10.42 15.30 6.23
N ASP A 168 11.62 15.70 5.88
CA ASP A 168 12.50 16.47 6.75
C ASP A 168 12.19 17.97 6.74
N SER A 169 12.96 18.72 7.54
CA SER A 169 12.80 20.18 7.67
C SER A 169 13.10 20.93 6.37
N THR A 170 13.98 20.39 5.52
CA THR A 170 14.35 21.00 4.24
C THR A 170 13.20 20.94 3.27
N VAL A 171 12.65 19.72 3.06
CA VAL A 171 11.51 19.51 2.16
C VAL A 171 10.25 20.22 2.66
N TYR A 172 10.03 20.25 3.98
CA TYR A 172 8.93 21.03 4.56
C TYR A 172 9.06 22.52 4.23
N GLN A 173 10.26 23.09 4.46
CA GLN A 173 10.55 24.50 4.14
C GLN A 173 10.40 24.80 2.63
N GLU A 174 10.85 23.90 1.78
CA GLU A 174 10.73 24.06 0.32
C GLU A 174 9.27 24.03 -0.14
N ARG A 175 8.48 23.10 0.42
CA ARG A 175 7.06 22.91 0.05
C ARG A 175 6.16 24.03 0.54
N TYR A 176 6.32 24.43 1.79
CA TYR A 176 5.37 25.35 2.46
C TYR A 176 5.90 26.77 2.63
N LYS A 177 7.18 27.02 2.33
CA LYS A 177 7.86 28.31 2.60
C LYS A 177 7.82 28.73 4.07
N LYS A 178 7.69 27.76 4.97
CA LYS A 178 7.62 27.89 6.42
C LYS A 178 8.55 26.88 7.09
N PRO A 179 9.22 27.22 8.22
CA PRO A 179 10.06 26.27 8.93
C PRO A 179 9.21 25.21 9.67
N LEU A 180 9.67 23.95 9.66
CA LEU A 180 9.05 22.85 10.39
C LEU A 180 9.18 23.00 11.92
N ALA A 181 10.34 23.44 12.41
CA ALA A 181 10.70 23.39 13.81
C ALA A 181 9.67 24.04 14.76
N PRO A 182 9.17 25.28 14.53
CA PRO A 182 8.26 25.91 15.49
C PRO A 182 6.96 25.15 15.70
N VAL A 183 6.36 24.57 14.64
CA VAL A 183 5.13 23.80 14.76
C VAL A 183 5.39 22.43 15.38
N LEU A 184 6.53 21.79 15.05
CA LEU A 184 6.91 20.50 15.63
C LEU A 184 7.19 20.63 17.13
N GLU A 185 7.93 21.64 17.57
CA GLU A 185 8.19 21.92 18.99
C GLU A 185 6.91 22.19 19.77
N LYS A 186 5.98 22.98 19.20
CA LYS A 186 4.65 23.21 19.79
C LYS A 186 3.87 21.90 19.94
N ALA A 187 3.84 21.06 18.89
CA ALA A 187 3.15 19.77 18.91
C ALA A 187 3.78 18.82 19.94
N GLN A 188 5.11 18.70 19.96
CA GLN A 188 5.83 17.85 20.93
C GLN A 188 5.59 18.28 22.38
N LYS A 189 5.53 19.60 22.65
CA LYS A 189 5.20 20.12 23.97
C LYS A 189 3.79 19.67 24.39
N LEU A 190 2.81 19.80 23.52
CA LEU A 190 1.44 19.37 23.80
C LEU A 190 1.36 17.86 24.07
N VAL A 191 2.03 17.05 23.26
CA VAL A 191 2.08 15.58 23.46
C VAL A 191 2.74 15.25 24.80
N LYS A 192 3.85 15.89 25.16
CA LYS A 192 4.54 15.72 26.45
C LYS A 192 3.67 16.09 27.65
N GLU A 193 2.78 17.07 27.49
CA GLU A 193 1.80 17.48 28.52
C GLU A 193 0.54 16.58 28.56
N GLY A 194 0.49 15.49 27.79
CA GLY A 194 -0.70 14.62 27.70
C GLY A 194 -1.86 15.24 26.92
N LYS A 195 -1.59 16.27 26.12
CA LYS A 195 -2.57 17.02 25.32
C LYS A 195 -2.44 16.74 23.81
N GLY A 196 -2.02 15.53 23.44
CA GLY A 196 -1.79 15.15 22.03
C GLY A 196 -2.99 15.38 21.10
N GLY A 197 -4.21 15.19 21.62
CA GLY A 197 -5.45 15.46 20.87
C GLY A 197 -5.79 16.94 20.65
N MET A 198 -4.99 17.90 21.20
CA MET A 198 -5.19 19.33 20.94
C MET A 198 -4.95 19.65 19.48
N VAL A 199 -5.80 20.51 18.94
CA VAL A 199 -5.82 20.90 17.54
C VAL A 199 -4.83 22.05 17.29
N LEU A 200 -4.08 21.92 16.20
CA LEU A 200 -3.25 22.95 15.60
C LEU A 200 -3.97 23.38 14.30
N GLU A 201 -4.51 24.60 14.31
CA GLU A 201 -5.14 25.23 13.16
C GLU A 201 -4.08 25.88 12.26
N HIS A 202 -4.45 26.17 11.01
CA HIS A 202 -3.58 26.85 10.05
C HIS A 202 -2.20 26.20 9.90
N THR A 203 -2.18 24.86 9.88
CA THR A 203 -0.97 24.06 9.84
C THR A 203 -0.84 23.36 8.50
N ASP A 204 0.35 23.45 7.90
CA ASP A 204 0.64 22.70 6.66
C ASP A 204 1.05 21.26 7.02
N PHE A 205 0.48 20.25 6.32
CA PHE A 205 0.70 18.85 6.65
C PHE A 205 0.63 17.96 5.40
N LEU A 206 1.65 17.15 5.17
CA LEU A 206 1.80 16.25 4.00
C LEU A 206 1.64 17.05 2.69
N TYR A 207 0.50 16.99 2.03
CA TYR A 207 0.18 17.73 0.80
C TYR A 207 -0.96 18.73 1.01
N CYS A 208 -1.45 18.87 2.25
CA CYS A 208 -2.49 19.81 2.63
C CYS A 208 -1.89 21.12 3.12
N HIS A 209 -2.32 22.22 2.51
CA HIS A 209 -2.01 23.57 2.95
C HIS A 209 -3.09 24.08 3.89
N ASP A 210 -2.70 24.84 4.90
CA ASP A 210 -3.61 25.55 5.80
C ASP A 210 -4.72 24.66 6.38
N THR A 211 -4.34 23.44 6.80
CA THR A 211 -5.27 22.46 7.35
C THR A 211 -5.33 22.49 8.87
N THR A 212 -6.13 21.62 9.43
CA THR A 212 -6.31 21.41 10.88
C THR A 212 -5.82 20.01 11.25
N ILE A 213 -4.99 19.90 12.30
CA ILE A 213 -4.35 18.64 12.68
C ILE A 213 -4.18 18.54 14.19
N THR A 214 -4.26 17.32 14.77
CA THR A 214 -3.92 17.15 16.19
C THR A 214 -2.42 17.11 16.41
N ALA A 215 -1.96 17.48 17.59
CA ALA A 215 -0.54 17.55 17.92
C ALA A 215 0.13 16.16 17.87
N ASP A 216 -0.55 15.10 18.29
CA ASP A 216 -0.07 13.72 18.20
C ASP A 216 0.05 13.24 16.75
N THR A 217 -0.93 13.56 15.89
CA THR A 217 -0.82 13.31 14.45
C THR A 217 0.42 13.98 13.90
N PHE A 218 0.63 15.29 14.13
CA PHE A 218 1.76 16.01 13.59
C PHE A 218 3.11 15.39 14.04
N VAL A 219 3.23 15.09 15.34
CA VAL A 219 4.44 14.43 15.89
C VAL A 219 4.64 13.04 15.30
N SER A 220 3.59 12.28 15.05
CA SER A 220 3.70 10.91 14.52
C SER A 220 4.30 10.86 13.11
N TYR A 221 4.16 11.92 12.32
CA TYR A 221 4.69 12.01 10.95
C TYR A 221 6.03 12.76 10.85
N TYR A 222 6.25 13.77 11.70
CA TYR A 222 7.45 14.64 11.61
C TYR A 222 8.40 14.49 12.80
N GLY A 223 8.02 13.75 13.83
CA GLY A 223 8.86 13.51 15.01
C GLY A 223 10.13 12.72 14.73
N PRO A 224 11.08 12.70 15.67
CA PRO A 224 12.38 12.04 15.50
C PRO A 224 12.30 10.53 15.73
N ASP A 225 11.41 9.82 15.03
CA ASP A 225 11.26 8.37 15.12
C ASP A 225 12.01 7.69 13.97
N PRO A 226 12.99 6.79 14.23
CA PRO A 226 13.70 6.06 13.19
C PRO A 226 12.79 5.19 12.33
N ARG A 227 11.61 4.80 12.83
CA ARG A 227 10.61 4.02 12.07
C ARG A 227 9.93 4.82 10.96
N LEU A 228 10.20 6.11 10.86
CA LEU A 228 9.79 6.95 9.72
C LEU A 228 10.79 6.88 8.56
N ASP A 229 11.88 6.11 8.69
CA ASP A 229 12.86 5.90 7.62
C ASP A 229 12.74 4.48 7.05
N THR A 230 12.30 4.37 5.82
CA THR A 230 12.15 3.07 5.15
C THR A 230 13.48 2.32 5.06
N ALA A 231 14.61 3.01 4.89
CA ALA A 231 15.91 2.37 4.85
C ALA A 231 16.27 1.70 6.20
N TYR A 232 15.91 2.33 7.32
CA TYR A 232 16.02 1.71 8.64
C TYR A 232 15.10 0.49 8.77
N LEU A 233 13.85 0.60 8.33
CA LEU A 233 12.86 -0.48 8.42
C LEU A 233 13.28 -1.70 7.58
N ILE A 234 13.72 -1.50 6.33
CA ILE A 234 14.19 -2.58 5.45
C ILE A 234 15.24 -3.46 6.15
N SER A 235 16.17 -2.86 6.91
CA SER A 235 17.18 -3.60 7.65
C SER A 235 16.63 -4.55 8.74
N LYS A 236 15.34 -4.43 9.08
CA LYS A 236 14.63 -5.23 10.09
C LYS A 236 13.68 -6.25 9.46
N ILE A 237 13.35 -6.11 8.19
CA ILE A 237 12.48 -7.05 7.48
C ILE A 237 13.22 -8.37 7.30
N LYS A 238 12.59 -9.48 7.72
CA LYS A 238 13.16 -10.83 7.62
C LYS A 238 12.77 -11.57 6.34
N LYS A 239 11.84 -11.01 5.57
CA LYS A 239 11.32 -11.62 4.35
C LYS A 239 12.06 -11.09 3.13
N PRO A 240 12.17 -11.90 2.06
CA PRO A 240 12.66 -11.40 0.79
C PRO A 240 11.94 -10.09 0.40
N THR A 241 12.73 -9.07 0.06
CA THR A 241 12.21 -7.73 -0.19
C THR A 241 12.70 -7.24 -1.54
N LEU A 242 11.78 -6.69 -2.35
CA LEU A 242 12.08 -5.96 -3.58
C LEU A 242 11.78 -4.48 -3.35
N VAL A 243 12.71 -3.61 -3.70
CA VAL A 243 12.46 -2.17 -3.84
C VAL A 243 12.54 -1.81 -5.33
N VAL A 244 11.49 -1.24 -5.86
CA VAL A 244 11.47 -0.69 -7.22
C VAL A 244 11.58 0.83 -7.11
N ILE A 245 12.63 1.37 -7.68
CA ILE A 245 12.90 2.82 -7.72
C ILE A 245 12.40 3.36 -9.05
N ALA A 246 11.56 4.38 -9.03
CA ALA A 246 11.20 5.14 -10.20
C ALA A 246 12.39 6.05 -10.57
N GLY A 247 12.94 5.87 -11.78
CA GLY A 247 14.22 6.47 -12.19
C GLY A 247 14.18 7.99 -12.34
N SER A 248 13.02 8.54 -12.68
CA SER A 248 12.75 9.99 -12.82
C SER A 248 11.84 10.53 -11.71
N ASP A 249 11.85 9.90 -10.54
CA ASP A 249 11.05 10.31 -9.39
C ASP A 249 11.48 11.67 -8.85
N GLU A 250 10.60 12.67 -8.93
CA GLU A 250 10.81 14.02 -8.39
C GLU A 250 10.16 14.21 -7.01
N VAL A 251 9.44 13.20 -6.50
CA VAL A 251 8.73 13.25 -5.22
C VAL A 251 9.59 12.72 -4.08
N ILE A 252 10.27 11.58 -4.30
CA ILE A 252 11.06 10.92 -3.26
C ILE A 252 12.48 11.43 -3.26
N VAL A 253 12.82 12.14 -2.20
CA VAL A 253 14.19 12.67 -2.00
C VAL A 253 15.14 11.55 -1.58
N ASN A 254 16.34 11.53 -2.18
CA ASN A 254 17.41 10.58 -1.83
C ASN A 254 17.02 9.08 -1.97
N ASN A 255 16.16 8.74 -2.94
CA ASN A 255 15.77 7.35 -3.20
C ASN A 255 16.96 6.43 -3.54
N LYS A 256 18.04 6.99 -4.08
CA LYS A 256 19.28 6.26 -4.42
C LYS A 256 19.94 5.57 -3.23
N LYS A 257 19.64 6.00 -1.98
CA LYS A 257 20.17 5.35 -0.77
C LYS A 257 19.75 3.89 -0.67
N PHE A 258 18.62 3.50 -1.23
CA PHE A 258 18.17 2.12 -1.22
C PHE A 258 19.13 1.19 -1.97
N ALA A 259 19.74 1.65 -3.07
CA ALA A 259 20.70 0.88 -3.83
C ALA A 259 21.92 0.45 -3.01
N LEU A 260 22.28 1.24 -1.98
CA LEU A 260 23.40 0.94 -1.08
C LEU A 260 23.08 -0.18 -0.08
N LEU A 261 21.80 -0.53 0.08
CA LEU A 261 21.35 -1.56 1.02
C LEU A 261 21.21 -2.93 0.36
N ALA A 262 21.25 -3.00 -0.98
CA ALA A 262 21.08 -4.26 -1.70
C ALA A 262 22.12 -5.28 -1.29
N ASP A 263 21.67 -6.49 -0.95
CA ASP A 263 22.52 -7.65 -0.64
C ASP A 263 22.42 -8.76 -1.69
N GLY A 264 21.56 -8.56 -2.70
CA GLY A 264 21.30 -9.48 -3.80
C GLY A 264 20.63 -10.79 -3.39
N LYS A 265 20.35 -10.97 -2.11
CA LYS A 265 19.75 -12.19 -1.56
C LYS A 265 18.42 -11.93 -0.86
N HIS A 266 18.43 -11.09 0.17
CA HIS A 266 17.22 -10.73 0.92
C HIS A 266 16.61 -9.45 0.39
N LEU A 267 17.44 -8.50 -0.03
CA LEU A 267 17.02 -7.24 -0.59
C LEU A 267 17.51 -7.11 -2.05
N GLN A 268 16.56 -7.06 -2.96
CA GLN A 268 16.78 -6.75 -4.36
C GLN A 268 16.30 -5.33 -4.65
N ILE A 269 17.06 -4.63 -5.50
CA ILE A 269 16.71 -3.28 -5.96
C ILE A 269 16.56 -3.33 -7.49
N LYS A 270 15.46 -2.79 -7.98
CA LYS A 270 15.21 -2.57 -9.40
C LYS A 270 14.99 -1.07 -9.64
N VAL A 271 15.58 -0.56 -10.69
CA VAL A 271 15.29 0.80 -11.18
C VAL A 271 14.48 0.65 -12.46
N THR A 272 13.34 1.35 -12.52
CA THR A 272 12.56 1.53 -13.75
C THR A 272 13.00 2.87 -14.34
N ASP A 273 13.84 2.81 -15.37
CA ASP A 273 14.43 3.99 -15.98
C ASP A 273 13.32 4.84 -16.66
N GLY A 274 13.33 6.15 -16.42
CA GLY A 274 12.34 7.07 -17.00
C GLY A 274 11.05 7.20 -16.19
N ALA A 275 10.68 6.19 -15.38
CA ALA A 275 9.45 6.20 -14.63
C ALA A 275 9.33 7.39 -13.68
N ASP A 276 8.16 8.03 -13.66
CA ASP A 276 7.80 9.03 -12.65
C ASP A 276 7.39 8.35 -11.34
N HIS A 277 7.13 9.15 -10.30
CA HIS A 277 6.71 8.65 -8.98
C HIS A 277 5.49 7.72 -9.01
N PHE A 278 4.60 7.89 -9.97
CA PHE A 278 3.37 7.10 -10.13
C PHE A 278 3.49 6.01 -11.18
N PHE A 279 4.70 5.73 -11.67
CA PHE A 279 4.95 4.77 -12.74
C PHE A 279 4.04 5.03 -13.94
N ARG A 280 3.98 6.30 -14.36
CA ARG A 280 3.27 6.74 -15.56
C ARG A 280 4.31 7.24 -16.54
N ASP A 281 4.33 6.68 -17.72
CA ASP A 281 5.06 7.25 -18.86
C ASP A 281 4.07 7.84 -19.87
N LEU A 282 4.56 8.76 -20.70
CA LEU A 282 3.84 9.27 -21.86
C LEU A 282 3.50 8.17 -22.88
N ASP A 283 4.21 7.05 -22.84
CA ASP A 283 4.09 5.90 -23.72
C ASP A 283 3.49 4.62 -23.05
N ALA A 284 2.99 4.70 -21.84
CA ALA A 284 2.13 3.71 -21.14
C ALA A 284 2.79 2.46 -20.50
N ASP A 285 4.11 2.28 -20.49
CA ASP A 285 4.73 0.99 -20.14
C ASP A 285 5.36 0.90 -18.73
N ASP A 286 5.47 2.01 -17.97
CA ASP A 286 6.21 2.02 -16.69
C ASP A 286 5.54 1.16 -15.58
N ALA A 287 4.21 1.10 -15.54
CA ALA A 287 3.50 0.21 -14.62
C ALA A 287 3.70 -1.26 -15.00
N ASP A 288 3.79 -1.57 -16.30
CA ASP A 288 4.13 -2.91 -16.81
C ASP A 288 5.55 -3.30 -16.39
N ASP A 289 6.53 -2.41 -16.55
CA ASP A 289 7.92 -2.64 -16.13
C ASP A 289 8.03 -2.88 -14.62
N ALA A 290 7.28 -2.14 -13.82
CA ALA A 290 7.22 -2.36 -12.38
C ALA A 290 6.61 -3.74 -12.05
N VAL A 291 5.53 -4.13 -12.73
CA VAL A 291 4.88 -5.44 -12.55
C VAL A 291 5.77 -6.57 -13.07
N ASP A 292 6.49 -6.38 -14.17
CA ASP A 292 7.45 -7.36 -14.67
C ASP A 292 8.63 -7.57 -13.70
N ALA A 293 9.10 -6.52 -13.06
CA ALA A 293 10.08 -6.62 -11.99
C ALA A 293 9.55 -7.39 -10.77
N VAL A 294 8.29 -7.16 -10.41
CA VAL A 294 7.60 -7.89 -9.34
C VAL A 294 7.45 -9.37 -9.69
N ASP A 295 6.98 -9.70 -10.90
CA ASP A 295 6.82 -11.09 -11.36
C ASP A 295 8.16 -11.82 -11.40
N ALA A 296 9.19 -11.19 -11.94
CA ALA A 296 10.55 -11.75 -11.98
C ALA A 296 11.10 -12.04 -10.58
N PHE A 297 10.90 -11.13 -9.62
CA PHE A 297 11.30 -11.30 -8.24
C PHE A 297 10.56 -12.47 -7.58
N LEU A 298 9.24 -12.54 -7.73
CA LEU A 298 8.40 -13.56 -7.10
C LEU A 298 8.70 -14.96 -7.63
N ARG A 299 9.07 -15.12 -8.90
CA ARG A 299 9.51 -16.40 -9.49
C ARG A 299 10.81 -16.92 -8.88
N VAL A 300 11.69 -16.03 -8.40
CA VAL A 300 12.98 -16.41 -7.80
C VAL A 300 12.83 -16.78 -6.32
N VAL A 301 11.88 -16.17 -5.60
CA VAL A 301 11.70 -16.40 -4.16
C VAL A 301 10.70 -17.51 -3.82
N ASP A 302 10.32 -18.35 -4.80
CA ASP A 302 9.42 -19.50 -4.64
C ASP A 302 8.08 -19.13 -3.94
N TYR A 303 7.33 -18.26 -4.60
CA TYR A 303 5.97 -17.93 -4.18
C TYR A 303 4.93 -18.94 -4.70
#